data_6654d14f4451f58fe3846c6c1143acd6
#
_entry.id   6654d14f4451f58fe3846c6c1143acd6
#
_cell.length_a   1.000
_cell.length_b   1.000
_cell.length_c   1.000
_cell.angle_alpha   90.00
_cell.angle_beta   90.00
_cell.angle_gamma   90.00
#
_symmetry.space_group_name_H-M   'P 1'
#
loop_
_entity.id
_entity.type
_entity.pdbx_description
1 polymer ?
#
loop_
_entity_poly.entity_id
_entity_poly.type
_entity_poly.pdbx_seq_one_letter_code
_entity_poly.pdbx_strand_id
1 'polypeptide(L)'
;MFAEYFSRIRAVWLLVFWITAGAPLPNWKLEAAEANIVPADAKLEKVFDGGAVLTEGCACAPDGSIYFSDITFTSQTKDDQGVMEAGHIWRYNPATGKTSIFRSPSGMSNGIKFDAAGNMIVAEGADFGGRRVTRTDLKTGKSYIIAGLFDGRAFNAPNDITIDERGRIYFSDPRYLGHEPLDQPAMAVYRIDLDGSIHRIIIDAGKPNGVCVSPDQKTLYVVSNDNGATGFDRLPEDAPTHKGRMALLAYDLATDGTAQFRKVLANYYPEDGPDGLIVDVEGNLYVAVRDETRPGIYVYSPAGKELAYIETEIPTNVGFGRGAESKTLYITAGKSLYRIRLNKQGYHLPPRQ
;
A
#
# COMPACT_ATOMS: atom_id res chain seq x y z
N MET A 1 12.65 52.48 42.65
CA MET A 1 12.18 53.23 43.85
C MET A 1 11.06 52.38 44.43
N PHE A 2 11.35 51.83 45.60
CA PHE A 2 10.50 51.26 46.65
C PHE A 2 9.52 50.13 46.23
N ALA A 3 9.70 48.87 46.57
CA ALA A 3 9.93 48.20 47.87
C ALA A 3 8.66 48.09 48.72
N GLU A 4 8.37 46.81 48.97
CA GLU A 4 7.79 46.23 50.18
C GLU A 4 6.32 46.48 50.55
N TYR A 5 5.55 45.42 50.77
CA TYR A 5 5.26 44.94 52.14
C TYR A 5 4.61 43.57 52.21
N PHE A 6 5.05 42.77 53.15
CA PHE A 6 4.64 41.43 53.57
C PHE A 6 3.26 41.42 54.24
N SER A 7 2.53 40.30 54.18
CA SER A 7 2.24 39.51 55.38
C SER A 7 1.19 38.43 55.21
N ARG A 8 1.59 37.23 55.52
CA ARG A 8 0.98 36.05 56.12
C ARG A 8 -0.55 36.03 56.30
N ILE A 9 -1.20 34.89 55.90
CA ILE A 9 -2.03 34.04 56.79
C ILE A 9 -2.08 32.61 56.20
N ARG A 10 -1.71 31.62 57.04
CA ARG A 10 -1.92 30.18 56.83
C ARG A 10 -3.37 29.86 57.15
N ALA A 11 -4.07 29.19 56.25
CA ALA A 11 -5.29 28.44 56.56
C ALA A 11 -5.13 27.01 56.06
N VAL A 12 -4.99 26.11 57.03
CA VAL A 12 -5.04 24.65 56.85
C VAL A 12 -6.50 24.28 56.66
N TRP A 13 -6.86 23.76 55.48
CA TRP A 13 -8.13 23.08 55.27
C TRP A 13 -7.88 21.59 55.13
N LEU A 14 -8.32 20.83 56.16
CA LEU A 14 -8.51 19.38 56.11
C LEU A 14 -9.68 19.09 55.15
N LEU A 15 -9.38 18.52 53.99
CA LEU A 15 -10.38 17.92 53.10
C LEU A 15 -10.57 16.45 53.49
N VAL A 16 -11.71 16.17 54.11
CA VAL A 16 -12.22 14.83 54.38
C VAL A 16 -12.63 14.22 53.05
N PHE A 17 -11.92 13.19 52.61
CA PHE A 17 -12.32 12.39 51.46
C PHE A 17 -13.51 11.52 51.82
N TRP A 18 -14.67 11.83 51.24
CA TRP A 18 -15.78 10.89 51.12
C TRP A 18 -15.47 9.93 50.01
N ILE A 19 -15.26 8.65 50.35
CA ILE A 19 -15.19 7.57 49.37
C ILE A 19 -16.61 7.28 48.91
N THR A 20 -17.03 7.79 47.78
CA THR A 20 -18.22 7.31 47.08
C THR A 20 -17.84 6.04 46.32
N ALA A 21 -18.34 4.90 46.78
CA ALA A 21 -18.30 3.65 46.02
C ALA A 21 -19.10 3.82 44.74
N GLY A 22 -18.44 3.68 43.58
CA GLY A 22 -19.16 3.61 42.30
C GLY A 22 -18.51 4.27 41.09
N ALA A 23 -17.23 4.65 41.10
CA ALA A 23 -16.55 5.01 39.86
C ALA A 23 -16.16 3.72 39.10
N PRO A 24 -16.56 3.54 37.85
CA PRO A 24 -16.06 2.41 37.05
C PRO A 24 -14.55 2.54 36.92
N LEU A 25 -13.84 1.45 37.22
CA LEU A 25 -12.39 1.37 37.03
C LEU A 25 -12.08 1.70 35.54
N PRO A 26 -11.06 2.50 35.27
CA PRO A 26 -10.69 2.81 33.89
C PRO A 26 -10.40 1.53 33.14
N ASN A 27 -10.95 1.41 31.94
CA ASN A 27 -10.93 0.25 31.03
C ASN A 27 -9.52 -0.02 30.45
N TRP A 28 -8.47 -0.09 31.29
CA TRP A 28 -7.11 -0.46 30.84
C TRP A 28 -7.02 -1.92 30.37
N LYS A 29 -7.99 -2.76 30.67
CA LYS A 29 -8.07 -4.13 30.13
C LYS A 29 -8.54 -4.22 28.67
N LEU A 30 -9.17 -3.18 28.12
CA LEU A 30 -9.55 -3.15 26.71
C LEU A 30 -8.37 -2.76 25.79
N GLU A 31 -7.46 -1.90 26.25
CA GLU A 31 -6.26 -1.55 25.46
C GLU A 31 -5.25 -2.72 25.32
N ALA A 32 -5.19 -3.62 26.30
CA ALA A 32 -4.29 -4.79 26.24
C ALA A 32 -4.78 -5.89 25.27
N ALA A 33 -6.06 -5.91 24.89
CA ALA A 33 -6.61 -6.89 23.96
C ALA A 33 -6.39 -6.51 22.48
N GLU A 34 -6.16 -5.23 22.17
CA GLU A 34 -5.85 -4.75 20.81
C GLU A 34 -4.38 -4.99 20.40
N ALA A 35 -3.48 -5.22 21.35
CA ALA A 35 -2.04 -5.21 21.14
C ALA A 35 -1.43 -6.54 20.63
N ASN A 36 -2.22 -7.59 20.36
CA ASN A 36 -1.67 -8.86 19.94
C ASN A 36 -1.87 -9.12 18.43
N ILE A 37 -1.30 -8.23 17.59
CA ILE A 37 -1.34 -8.38 16.13
C ILE A 37 -0.27 -9.39 15.70
N VAL A 38 0.96 -9.25 16.21
CA VAL A 38 2.10 -10.09 15.90
C VAL A 38 2.29 -11.08 17.06
N PRO A 39 2.14 -12.40 16.86
CA PRO A 39 2.46 -13.40 17.88
C PRO A 39 3.88 -13.25 18.36
N ALA A 40 4.13 -13.52 19.66
CA ALA A 40 5.48 -13.40 20.25
C ALA A 40 6.51 -14.38 19.62
N ASP A 41 6.04 -15.48 19.07
CA ASP A 41 6.84 -16.51 18.40
C ASP A 41 6.80 -16.37 16.86
N ALA A 42 6.17 -15.33 16.32
CA ALA A 42 6.10 -15.09 14.88
C ALA A 42 7.50 -14.88 14.30
N LYS A 43 7.75 -15.51 13.15
CA LYS A 43 9.00 -15.39 12.42
C LYS A 43 8.75 -14.87 11.02
N LEU A 44 9.55 -13.91 10.61
CA LEU A 44 9.60 -13.48 9.22
C LEU A 44 10.40 -14.52 8.42
N GLU A 45 9.75 -15.16 7.46
CA GLU A 45 10.34 -16.20 6.62
C GLU A 45 10.52 -15.68 5.20
N LYS A 46 11.73 -15.77 4.65
CA LYS A 46 12.01 -15.55 3.24
C LYS A 46 11.58 -16.78 2.45
N VAL A 47 10.58 -16.66 1.59
CA VAL A 47 10.04 -17.79 0.79
C VAL A 47 10.46 -17.75 -0.67
N PHE A 48 11.04 -16.64 -1.12
CA PHE A 48 11.61 -16.46 -2.45
C PHE A 48 12.70 -15.38 -2.41
N ASP A 49 13.78 -15.59 -3.18
CA ASP A 49 14.92 -14.68 -3.33
C ASP A 49 15.52 -14.84 -4.73
N GLY A 50 14.77 -14.36 -5.74
CA GLY A 50 15.14 -14.54 -7.14
C GLY A 50 14.58 -13.48 -8.06
N GLY A 51 14.14 -12.35 -7.51
CA GLY A 51 13.72 -11.19 -8.29
C GLY A 51 14.87 -10.56 -9.04
N ALA A 52 14.58 -9.94 -10.18
CA ALA A 52 15.59 -9.29 -11.02
C ALA A 52 16.17 -8.05 -10.32
N VAL A 53 15.31 -7.11 -9.93
CA VAL A 53 15.74 -5.87 -9.27
C VAL A 53 14.91 -5.55 -8.04
N LEU A 54 13.58 -5.44 -8.18
CA LEU A 54 12.69 -4.99 -7.12
C LEU A 54 11.34 -5.70 -7.20
N THR A 55 11.05 -6.55 -6.21
CA THR A 55 9.72 -7.19 -6.11
C THR A 55 8.69 -6.19 -5.63
N GLU A 56 7.46 -6.28 -6.15
CA GLU A 56 6.36 -5.35 -5.94
C GLU A 56 5.00 -6.07 -5.97
N GLY A 57 3.93 -5.32 -5.77
CA GLY A 57 2.53 -5.67 -5.89
C GLY A 57 2.18 -7.10 -5.52
N CYS A 58 1.81 -7.35 -4.26
CA CYS A 58 1.58 -8.69 -3.72
C CYS A 58 0.10 -8.96 -3.53
N ALA A 59 -0.44 -10.04 -4.11
CA ALA A 59 -1.85 -10.40 -3.99
C ALA A 59 -2.08 -11.93 -3.96
N CYS A 60 -3.05 -12.37 -3.16
CA CYS A 60 -3.47 -13.75 -3.10
C CYS A 60 -4.66 -14.01 -4.01
N ALA A 61 -4.51 -14.93 -4.94
CA ALA A 61 -5.56 -15.40 -5.83
C ALA A 61 -6.61 -16.25 -5.07
N PRO A 62 -7.80 -16.46 -5.64
CA PRO A 62 -8.82 -17.34 -5.03
C PRO A 62 -8.36 -18.77 -4.79
N ASP A 63 -7.39 -19.28 -5.57
CA ASP A 63 -6.81 -20.62 -5.40
C ASP A 63 -5.74 -20.70 -4.29
N GLY A 64 -5.46 -19.59 -3.61
CA GLY A 64 -4.45 -19.48 -2.56
C GLY A 64 -3.03 -19.21 -3.05
N SER A 65 -2.79 -19.17 -4.37
CA SER A 65 -1.48 -18.78 -4.92
C SER A 65 -1.23 -17.29 -4.69
N ILE A 66 0.03 -16.95 -4.41
CA ILE A 66 0.46 -15.56 -4.26
C ILE A 66 1.11 -15.10 -5.56
N TYR A 67 0.61 -14.00 -6.11
CA TYR A 67 1.19 -13.34 -7.26
C TYR A 67 1.86 -12.05 -6.82
N PHE A 68 3.02 -11.78 -7.38
CA PHE A 68 3.76 -10.55 -7.12
C PHE A 68 4.54 -10.12 -8.36
N SER A 69 4.72 -8.83 -8.50
CA SER A 69 5.43 -8.21 -9.60
C SER A 69 6.93 -8.16 -9.32
N ASP A 70 7.70 -8.02 -10.39
CA ASP A 70 9.15 -7.79 -10.36
C ASP A 70 9.46 -6.68 -11.37
N ILE A 71 9.89 -5.54 -10.86
CA ILE A 71 10.29 -4.38 -11.64
C ILE A 71 11.73 -4.58 -12.09
N THR A 72 11.95 -4.71 -13.40
CA THR A 72 13.27 -5.02 -13.95
C THR A 72 14.14 -3.79 -14.23
N PHE A 73 13.59 -2.56 -14.13
CA PHE A 73 14.24 -1.35 -14.64
C PHE A 73 14.72 -1.55 -16.07
N THR A 74 13.76 -1.70 -16.97
CA THR A 74 13.95 -2.21 -18.35
C THR A 74 15.02 -1.44 -19.13
N SER A 75 15.13 -0.12 -18.94
CA SER A 75 16.16 0.71 -19.61
C SER A 75 17.58 0.39 -19.15
N GLN A 76 17.75 -0.25 -18.00
CA GLN A 76 19.06 -0.51 -17.36
C GLN A 76 19.42 -1.99 -17.29
N THR A 77 18.43 -2.89 -17.36
CA THR A 77 18.62 -4.34 -17.20
C THR A 77 18.38 -5.09 -18.51
N LYS A 78 19.13 -6.15 -18.70
CA LYS A 78 18.99 -7.07 -19.83
C LYS A 78 19.05 -8.49 -19.32
N ASP A 79 18.37 -9.39 -20.01
CA ASP A 79 18.49 -10.81 -19.76
C ASP A 79 19.87 -11.36 -20.24
N ASP A 80 20.11 -12.67 -20.04
CA ASP A 80 21.34 -13.35 -20.46
C ASP A 80 21.60 -13.31 -21.98
N GLN A 81 20.60 -12.96 -22.77
CA GLN A 81 20.68 -12.80 -24.21
C GLN A 81 20.91 -11.33 -24.64
N GLY A 82 20.97 -10.42 -23.68
CA GLY A 82 21.12 -8.98 -23.92
C GLY A 82 19.83 -8.28 -24.35
N VAL A 83 18.68 -8.92 -24.14
CA VAL A 83 17.36 -8.39 -24.49
C VAL A 83 16.75 -7.68 -23.28
N MET A 84 16.19 -6.49 -23.51
CA MET A 84 15.43 -5.77 -22.50
C MET A 84 14.09 -6.46 -22.23
N GLU A 85 13.75 -6.67 -20.97
CA GLU A 85 12.53 -7.34 -20.56
C GLU A 85 11.74 -6.51 -19.55
N ALA A 86 10.54 -6.09 -19.96
CA ALA A 86 9.71 -5.15 -19.19
C ALA A 86 8.94 -5.87 -18.07
N GLY A 87 9.65 -6.24 -17.01
CA GLY A 87 9.10 -6.80 -15.78
C GLY A 87 8.60 -8.24 -15.88
N HIS A 88 8.38 -8.83 -14.70
CA HIS A 88 7.78 -10.17 -14.55
C HIS A 88 6.59 -10.13 -13.61
N ILE A 89 5.71 -11.12 -13.70
CA ILE A 89 4.80 -11.53 -12.64
C ILE A 89 5.19 -12.93 -12.21
N TRP A 90 5.52 -13.08 -10.93
CA TRP A 90 5.80 -14.34 -10.28
C TRP A 90 4.54 -14.94 -9.67
N ARG A 91 4.49 -16.27 -9.59
CA ARG A 91 3.50 -17.03 -8.85
C ARG A 91 4.21 -17.92 -7.83
N TYR A 92 3.94 -17.70 -6.56
CA TYR A 92 4.35 -18.54 -5.45
C TYR A 92 3.17 -19.41 -4.99
N ASN A 93 3.41 -20.71 -4.82
CA ASN A 93 2.41 -21.65 -4.30
C ASN A 93 2.76 -22.01 -2.84
N PRO A 94 1.99 -21.54 -1.85
CA PRO A 94 2.28 -21.80 -0.43
C PRO A 94 2.24 -23.28 -0.04
N ALA A 95 1.43 -24.11 -0.72
CA ALA A 95 1.31 -25.53 -0.41
C ALA A 95 2.54 -26.34 -0.84
N THR A 96 3.28 -25.87 -1.85
CA THR A 96 4.44 -26.58 -2.38
C THR A 96 5.76 -25.86 -2.15
N GLY A 97 5.71 -24.58 -1.73
CA GLY A 97 6.87 -23.70 -1.61
C GLY A 97 7.52 -23.32 -2.94
N LYS A 98 6.90 -23.61 -4.08
CA LYS A 98 7.49 -23.35 -5.41
C LYS A 98 7.08 -22.00 -5.95
N THR A 99 8.07 -21.30 -6.53
CA THR A 99 7.86 -20.07 -7.30
C THR A 99 8.16 -20.32 -8.77
N SER A 100 7.39 -19.69 -9.65
CA SER A 100 7.60 -19.73 -11.11
C SER A 100 7.16 -18.41 -11.73
N ILE A 101 7.71 -18.06 -12.89
CA ILE A 101 7.23 -16.94 -13.69
C ILE A 101 5.84 -17.29 -14.23
N PHE A 102 4.88 -16.40 -13.96
CA PHE A 102 3.52 -16.49 -14.51
C PHE A 102 3.40 -15.73 -15.84
N ARG A 103 4.01 -14.53 -15.91
CA ARG A 103 3.99 -13.68 -17.12
C ARG A 103 5.31 -12.94 -17.26
N SER A 104 5.90 -13.01 -18.46
CA SER A 104 7.06 -12.27 -18.87
C SER A 104 7.02 -12.05 -20.39
N PRO A 105 7.25 -10.81 -20.89
CA PRO A 105 7.30 -9.57 -20.11
C PRO A 105 5.94 -9.23 -19.52
N SER A 106 5.93 -8.55 -18.38
CA SER A 106 4.70 -8.20 -17.68
C SER A 106 4.13 -6.83 -18.04
N GLY A 107 4.87 -6.05 -18.83
CA GLY A 107 4.56 -4.65 -19.10
C GLY A 107 4.91 -3.73 -17.94
N MET A 108 5.98 -4.05 -17.20
CA MET A 108 6.35 -3.36 -15.96
C MET A 108 5.19 -3.35 -14.96
N SER A 109 4.62 -4.56 -14.73
CA SER A 109 3.56 -4.73 -13.71
C SER A 109 4.04 -4.25 -12.35
N ASN A 110 3.12 -3.63 -11.59
CA ASN A 110 3.35 -3.20 -10.22
C ASN A 110 2.22 -3.74 -9.34
N GLY A 111 1.22 -2.95 -8.95
CA GLY A 111 0.10 -3.40 -8.15
C GLY A 111 -0.73 -4.50 -8.80
N ILE A 112 -1.08 -5.53 -8.01
CA ILE A 112 -1.92 -6.66 -8.41
C ILE A 112 -3.07 -6.79 -7.43
N LYS A 113 -4.31 -6.98 -7.92
CA LYS A 113 -5.46 -7.40 -7.12
C LYS A 113 -6.31 -8.40 -7.90
N PHE A 114 -7.18 -9.11 -7.21
CA PHE A 114 -8.14 -10.03 -7.82
C PHE A 114 -9.56 -9.48 -7.67
N ASP A 115 -10.30 -9.41 -8.79
CA ASP A 115 -11.71 -9.02 -8.75
C ASP A 115 -12.58 -10.14 -8.15
N ALA A 116 -13.84 -9.85 -7.88
CA ALA A 116 -14.77 -10.81 -7.28
C ALA A 116 -15.08 -12.05 -8.18
N ALA A 117 -14.73 -12.00 -9.47
CA ALA A 117 -14.81 -13.13 -10.40
C ALA A 117 -13.49 -13.93 -10.45
N GLY A 118 -12.46 -13.49 -9.73
CA GLY A 118 -11.15 -14.13 -9.68
C GLY A 118 -10.21 -13.77 -10.82
N ASN A 119 -10.54 -12.75 -11.62
CA ASN A 119 -9.59 -12.23 -12.62
C ASN A 119 -8.50 -11.41 -11.95
N MET A 120 -7.29 -11.49 -12.46
CA MET A 120 -6.16 -10.69 -12.04
C MET A 120 -6.26 -9.30 -12.68
N ILE A 121 -6.26 -8.25 -11.84
CA ILE A 121 -6.17 -6.85 -12.27
C ILE A 121 -4.78 -6.36 -11.97
N VAL A 122 -4.13 -5.74 -12.97
CA VAL A 122 -2.72 -5.34 -12.89
C VAL A 122 -2.57 -3.89 -13.34
N ALA A 123 -1.89 -3.10 -12.53
CA ALA A 123 -1.34 -1.81 -12.93
C ALA A 123 0.01 -2.04 -13.64
N GLU A 124 0.14 -1.60 -14.88
CA GLU A 124 1.36 -1.69 -15.68
C GLU A 124 1.99 -0.30 -15.80
N GLY A 125 3.22 -0.15 -15.29
CA GLY A 125 3.93 1.12 -15.15
C GLY A 125 4.62 1.61 -16.42
N ALA A 126 5.58 2.50 -16.22
CA ALA A 126 6.46 3.07 -17.27
C ALA A 126 7.77 2.29 -17.38
N ASP A 127 8.76 2.85 -18.09
CA ASP A 127 10.05 2.26 -18.45
C ASP A 127 9.91 1.07 -19.43
N PHE A 128 9.42 1.37 -20.63
CA PHE A 128 8.98 0.41 -21.65
C PHE A 128 7.80 -0.46 -21.21
N GLY A 129 7.11 -0.05 -20.16
CA GLY A 129 5.92 -0.73 -19.65
C GLY A 129 4.65 -0.39 -20.42
N GLY A 130 3.53 -0.97 -19.94
CA GLY A 130 2.24 -0.83 -20.62
C GLY A 130 1.57 0.53 -20.42
N ARG A 131 1.86 1.24 -19.32
CA ARG A 131 1.23 2.50 -18.91
C ARG A 131 -0.29 2.39 -18.95
N ARG A 132 -0.83 1.32 -18.38
CA ARG A 132 -2.24 0.93 -18.47
C ARG A 132 -2.67 0.04 -17.30
N VAL A 133 -3.97 -0.22 -17.21
CA VAL A 133 -4.52 -1.26 -16.32
C VAL A 133 -5.08 -2.39 -17.17
N THR A 134 -4.73 -3.63 -16.81
CA THR A 134 -5.17 -4.83 -17.51
C THR A 134 -5.98 -5.76 -16.60
N ARG A 135 -6.88 -6.57 -17.22
CA ARG A 135 -7.58 -7.67 -16.60
C ARG A 135 -7.18 -8.98 -17.28
N THR A 136 -6.71 -9.95 -16.48
CA THR A 136 -6.30 -11.27 -16.98
C THR A 136 -7.24 -12.33 -16.42
N ASP A 137 -7.86 -13.10 -17.31
CA ASP A 137 -8.56 -14.33 -16.98
C ASP A 137 -7.52 -15.42 -16.69
N LEU A 138 -7.42 -15.86 -15.44
CA LEU A 138 -6.44 -16.87 -15.02
C LEU A 138 -6.67 -18.26 -15.64
N LYS A 139 -7.87 -18.56 -16.09
CA LYS A 139 -8.20 -19.87 -16.70
C LYS A 139 -7.68 -19.97 -18.13
N THR A 140 -7.78 -18.86 -18.87
CA THR A 140 -7.39 -18.81 -20.29
C THR A 140 -6.03 -18.16 -20.52
N GLY A 141 -5.50 -17.43 -19.52
CA GLY A 141 -4.30 -16.60 -19.64
C GLY A 141 -4.49 -15.34 -20.48
N LYS A 142 -5.72 -15.07 -20.99
CA LYS A 142 -5.98 -13.89 -21.81
C LYS A 142 -6.00 -12.63 -20.98
N SER A 143 -5.27 -11.61 -21.42
CA SER A 143 -5.19 -10.30 -20.80
C SER A 143 -5.84 -9.24 -21.70
N TYR A 144 -6.68 -8.39 -21.10
CA TYR A 144 -7.41 -7.32 -21.77
C TYR A 144 -7.04 -5.98 -21.17
N ILE A 145 -6.87 -4.95 -22.00
CA ILE A 145 -6.71 -3.57 -21.52
C ILE A 145 -8.07 -3.07 -21.04
N ILE A 146 -8.18 -2.64 -19.80
CA ILE A 146 -9.40 -2.05 -19.23
C ILE A 146 -9.29 -0.55 -19.01
N ALA A 147 -8.06 0.00 -18.95
CA ALA A 147 -7.78 1.44 -18.97
C ALA A 147 -6.41 1.67 -19.60
N GLY A 148 -6.35 2.33 -20.76
CA GLY A 148 -5.11 2.64 -21.45
C GLY A 148 -4.85 4.13 -21.64
N LEU A 149 -5.91 4.92 -21.69
CA LEU A 149 -5.85 6.37 -21.88
C LEU A 149 -6.86 7.07 -20.96
N PHE A 150 -6.54 8.30 -20.60
CA PHE A 150 -7.47 9.22 -19.98
C PHE A 150 -7.38 10.57 -20.74
N ASP A 151 -8.53 11.10 -21.19
CA ASP A 151 -8.61 12.30 -22.04
C ASP A 151 -7.68 12.24 -23.26
N GLY A 152 -7.60 11.05 -23.91
CA GLY A 152 -6.78 10.82 -25.10
C GLY A 152 -5.28 10.76 -24.84
N ARG A 153 -4.83 10.78 -23.59
CA ARG A 153 -3.41 10.75 -23.19
C ARG A 153 -3.10 9.49 -22.40
N ALA A 154 -1.89 8.96 -22.55
CA ALA A 154 -1.43 7.84 -21.76
C ALA A 154 -1.35 8.20 -20.27
N PHE A 155 -1.51 7.19 -19.40
CA PHE A 155 -1.21 7.35 -17.97
C PHE A 155 0.29 7.60 -17.75
N ASN A 156 0.67 8.17 -16.61
CA ASN A 156 2.08 8.42 -16.28
C ASN A 156 2.82 7.11 -16.00
N ALA A 157 2.40 6.39 -14.96
CA ALA A 157 2.90 5.06 -14.62
C ALA A 157 1.96 4.41 -13.60
N PRO A 158 0.84 3.79 -14.00
CA PRO A 158 -0.04 3.09 -13.08
C PRO A 158 0.75 2.21 -12.13
N ASN A 159 0.54 2.41 -10.81
CA ASN A 159 1.38 1.84 -9.77
C ASN A 159 0.59 0.86 -8.89
N ASP A 160 -0.12 1.31 -7.87
CA ASP A 160 -0.89 0.40 -7.02
C ASP A 160 -2.38 0.43 -7.33
N ILE A 161 -3.11 -0.58 -6.85
CA ILE A 161 -4.48 -0.83 -7.26
C ILE A 161 -5.31 -1.40 -6.10
N THR A 162 -6.58 -1.01 -6.01
CA THR A 162 -7.57 -1.59 -5.09
C THR A 162 -8.93 -1.69 -5.77
N ILE A 163 -9.81 -2.54 -5.25
CA ILE A 163 -11.14 -2.79 -5.82
C ILE A 163 -12.15 -2.72 -4.67
N ASP A 164 -13.25 -2.01 -4.87
CA ASP A 164 -14.34 -1.98 -3.90
C ASP A 164 -15.36 -3.12 -4.11
N GLU A 165 -16.26 -3.32 -3.15
CA GLU A 165 -17.28 -4.37 -3.21
C GLU A 165 -18.30 -4.17 -4.35
N ARG A 166 -18.39 -2.97 -4.93
CA ARG A 166 -19.17 -2.71 -6.13
C ARG A 166 -18.46 -3.12 -7.40
N GLY A 167 -17.15 -3.41 -7.32
CA GLY A 167 -16.30 -3.82 -8.44
C GLY A 167 -15.66 -2.63 -9.17
N ARG A 168 -15.70 -1.43 -8.62
CA ARG A 168 -14.96 -0.28 -9.13
C ARG A 168 -13.49 -0.46 -8.77
N ILE A 169 -12.62 -0.13 -9.71
CA ILE A 169 -11.18 -0.28 -9.57
C ILE A 169 -10.58 1.11 -9.36
N TYR A 170 -9.77 1.25 -8.33
CA TYR A 170 -9.04 2.48 -8.02
C TYR A 170 -7.55 2.21 -8.22
N PHE A 171 -6.83 3.08 -8.90
CA PHE A 171 -5.40 2.95 -9.10
C PHE A 171 -4.68 4.30 -9.02
N SER A 172 -3.46 4.28 -8.53
CA SER A 172 -2.56 5.43 -8.49
C SER A 172 -1.75 5.54 -9.78
N ASP A 173 -1.44 6.76 -10.20
CA ASP A 173 -0.70 7.06 -11.42
C ASP A 173 0.43 8.07 -11.16
N PRO A 174 1.44 7.70 -10.35
CA PRO A 174 2.63 8.53 -10.14
C PRO A 174 3.60 8.42 -11.34
N ARG A 175 4.81 8.99 -11.18
CA ARG A 175 5.97 8.68 -11.98
C ARG A 175 7.20 8.62 -11.07
N TYR A 176 7.87 7.45 -11.03
CA TYR A 176 9.13 7.25 -10.32
C TYR A 176 10.27 6.99 -11.29
N LEU A 177 10.01 6.22 -12.34
CA LEU A 177 10.99 5.80 -13.33
C LEU A 177 10.38 5.81 -14.74
N GLY A 178 11.23 5.59 -15.75
CA GLY A 178 10.84 5.58 -17.16
C GLY A 178 11.11 6.91 -17.84
N HIS A 179 11.57 6.80 -19.09
CA HIS A 179 11.98 7.92 -19.95
C HIS A 179 10.83 8.49 -20.79
N GLU A 180 9.66 7.85 -20.80
CA GLU A 180 8.50 8.30 -21.54
C GLU A 180 7.99 9.67 -21.02
N PRO A 181 7.32 10.45 -21.87
CA PRO A 181 6.76 11.73 -21.47
C PRO A 181 5.76 11.60 -20.30
N LEU A 182 5.67 12.63 -19.47
CA LEU A 182 4.55 12.80 -18.54
C LEU A 182 3.36 13.34 -19.33
N ASP A 183 2.42 12.47 -19.70
CA ASP A 183 1.29 12.87 -20.56
C ASP A 183 0.13 13.42 -19.75
N GLN A 184 -0.07 12.94 -18.52
CA GLN A 184 -1.09 13.47 -17.64
C GLN A 184 -0.60 14.72 -16.90
N PRO A 185 -1.46 15.75 -16.76
CA PRO A 185 -1.07 17.04 -16.15
C PRO A 185 -0.87 16.97 -14.65
N ALA A 186 -1.26 15.87 -14.00
CA ALA A 186 -1.09 15.64 -12.57
C ALA A 186 -0.82 14.16 -12.29
N MET A 187 -0.07 13.88 -11.23
CA MET A 187 -0.05 12.56 -10.61
C MET A 187 -1.32 12.42 -9.79
N ALA A 188 -2.07 11.35 -9.99
CA ALA A 188 -3.45 11.27 -9.51
C ALA A 188 -3.84 9.86 -9.09
N VAL A 189 -4.98 9.75 -8.41
CA VAL A 189 -5.71 8.48 -8.28
C VAL A 189 -6.89 8.52 -9.23
N TYR A 190 -7.05 7.44 -9.98
CA TYR A 190 -8.14 7.24 -10.93
C TYR A 190 -9.07 6.14 -10.45
N ARG A 191 -10.31 6.16 -10.95
CA ARG A 191 -11.32 5.12 -10.76
C ARG A 191 -11.83 4.65 -12.11
N ILE A 192 -11.94 3.33 -12.28
CA ILE A 192 -12.60 2.69 -13.41
C ILE A 192 -13.93 2.14 -12.92
N ASP A 193 -15.04 2.55 -13.51
CA ASP A 193 -16.36 2.07 -13.21
C ASP A 193 -16.72 0.81 -14.00
N LEU A 194 -17.82 0.14 -13.64
CA LEU A 194 -18.23 -1.13 -14.27
C LEU A 194 -18.59 -1.01 -15.76
N ASP A 195 -19.00 0.18 -16.18
CA ASP A 195 -19.29 0.51 -17.59
C ASP A 195 -18.02 0.84 -18.40
N GLY A 196 -16.85 0.82 -17.75
CA GLY A 196 -15.55 1.15 -18.34
C GLY A 196 -15.23 2.64 -18.35
N SER A 197 -16.10 3.50 -17.82
CA SER A 197 -15.77 4.92 -17.67
C SER A 197 -14.64 5.12 -16.66
N ILE A 198 -13.77 6.11 -16.93
CA ILE A 198 -12.61 6.42 -16.10
C ILE A 198 -12.76 7.84 -15.55
N HIS A 199 -12.49 7.98 -14.26
CA HIS A 199 -12.58 9.25 -13.55
C HIS A 199 -11.26 9.52 -12.80
N ARG A 200 -10.74 10.75 -12.90
CA ARG A 200 -9.65 11.23 -12.07
C ARG A 200 -10.25 11.79 -10.78
N ILE A 201 -10.06 11.13 -9.66
CA ILE A 201 -10.80 11.39 -8.42
C ILE A 201 -9.98 12.09 -7.33
N ILE A 202 -8.63 11.96 -7.34
CA ILE A 202 -7.74 12.59 -6.36
C ILE A 202 -6.55 13.20 -7.11
N ILE A 203 -6.27 14.47 -6.86
CA ILE A 203 -5.14 15.23 -7.43
C ILE A 203 -4.32 15.96 -6.37
N ASP A 204 -4.69 15.85 -5.11
CA ASP A 204 -4.10 16.57 -3.97
C ASP A 204 -3.27 15.66 -3.05
N ALA A 205 -3.07 14.41 -3.44
CA ALA A 205 -2.25 13.47 -2.68
C ALA A 205 -0.74 13.75 -2.77
N GLY A 206 -0.29 14.55 -3.74
CA GLY A 206 1.12 14.70 -4.09
C GLY A 206 1.52 13.66 -5.12
N LYS A 207 2.39 12.69 -4.74
CA LYS A 207 2.75 11.55 -5.57
C LYS A 207 2.10 10.28 -4.98
N PRO A 208 0.88 9.92 -5.43
CA PRO A 208 0.16 8.77 -4.89
C PRO A 208 0.86 7.46 -5.27
N ASN A 209 1.05 6.56 -4.29
CA ASN A 209 1.60 5.23 -4.45
C ASN A 209 0.54 4.20 -4.01
N GLY A 210 0.67 3.57 -2.85
CA GLY A 210 -0.28 2.60 -2.35
C GLY A 210 -1.71 3.14 -2.25
N VAL A 211 -2.70 2.35 -2.64
CA VAL A 211 -4.13 2.65 -2.51
C VAL A 211 -4.89 1.47 -1.93
N CYS A 212 -5.79 1.71 -0.97
CA CYS A 212 -6.59 0.66 -0.35
C CYS A 212 -7.96 1.16 0.11
N VAL A 213 -9.04 0.45 -0.26
CA VAL A 213 -10.39 0.71 0.25
C VAL A 213 -10.56 0.00 1.59
N SER A 214 -11.15 0.69 2.57
CA SER A 214 -11.47 0.12 3.89
C SER A 214 -12.54 -0.99 3.80
N PRO A 215 -12.58 -1.95 4.75
CA PRO A 215 -13.58 -3.01 4.73
C PRO A 215 -15.03 -2.51 4.79
N ASP A 216 -15.27 -1.37 5.43
CA ASP A 216 -16.60 -0.75 5.50
C ASP A 216 -16.97 0.08 4.26
N GLN A 217 -16.08 0.11 3.24
CA GLN A 217 -16.26 0.79 1.95
C GLN A 217 -16.44 2.33 2.06
N LYS A 218 -16.02 2.95 3.19
CA LYS A 218 -16.22 4.38 3.45
C LYS A 218 -14.95 5.20 3.42
N THR A 219 -13.79 4.55 3.31
CA THR A 219 -12.50 5.23 3.28
C THR A 219 -11.64 4.69 2.14
N LEU A 220 -11.05 5.60 1.36
CA LEU A 220 -9.94 5.29 0.49
C LEU A 220 -8.66 5.80 1.15
N TYR A 221 -7.79 4.87 1.52
CA TYR A 221 -6.45 5.17 2.00
C TYR A 221 -5.52 5.36 0.81
N VAL A 222 -4.70 6.40 0.86
CA VAL A 222 -3.74 6.72 -0.19
C VAL A 222 -2.39 7.01 0.46
N VAL A 223 -1.37 6.36 -0.04
CA VAL A 223 0.01 6.70 0.30
C VAL A 223 0.48 7.83 -0.61
N SER A 224 1.14 8.82 -0.04
CA SER A 224 1.95 9.79 -0.77
C SER A 224 3.42 9.51 -0.50
N ASN A 225 4.18 9.18 -1.55
CA ASN A 225 5.63 9.02 -1.49
C ASN A 225 6.27 9.91 -2.56
N ASP A 226 6.42 11.20 -2.24
CA ASP A 226 7.00 12.16 -3.17
C ASP A 226 8.49 12.33 -2.92
N ASN A 227 9.26 11.39 -3.43
CA ASN A 227 10.73 11.38 -3.36
C ASN A 227 11.41 12.35 -4.34
N GLY A 228 10.65 13.16 -5.09
CA GLY A 228 11.16 14.10 -6.08
C GLY A 228 11.54 13.48 -7.44
N ALA A 229 11.65 12.15 -7.56
CA ALA A 229 11.99 11.48 -8.82
C ALA A 229 10.84 11.59 -9.84
N THR A 230 11.17 11.80 -11.12
CA THR A 230 10.20 11.87 -12.23
C THR A 230 10.52 10.92 -13.37
N GLY A 231 11.56 10.15 -13.25
CA GLY A 231 12.06 9.18 -14.23
C GLY A 231 13.57 9.24 -14.35
N PHE A 232 14.15 8.21 -14.96
CA PHE A 232 15.56 8.21 -15.31
C PHE A 232 15.86 9.23 -16.41
N ASP A 233 17.07 9.72 -16.45
CA ASP A 233 17.65 10.54 -17.52
C ASP A 233 16.92 11.86 -17.82
N ARG A 234 15.95 12.25 -17.01
CA ARG A 234 15.24 13.53 -17.19
C ARG A 234 15.95 14.72 -16.58
N LEU A 235 16.75 14.44 -15.56
CA LEU A 235 17.53 15.45 -14.86
C LEU A 235 18.98 15.00 -14.82
N PRO A 236 19.95 15.95 -14.82
CA PRO A 236 21.33 15.63 -14.52
C PRO A 236 21.44 14.90 -13.16
N GLU A 237 22.44 14.01 -13.02
CA GLU A 237 22.65 13.24 -11.78
C GLU A 237 22.83 14.12 -10.53
N ASP A 238 23.37 15.32 -10.72
CA ASP A 238 23.60 16.31 -9.68
C ASP A 238 22.43 17.29 -9.48
N ALA A 239 21.34 17.13 -10.23
CA ALA A 239 20.17 17.99 -10.08
C ALA A 239 19.53 17.79 -8.70
N PRO A 240 19.29 18.87 -7.93
CA PRO A 240 18.66 18.75 -6.63
C PRO A 240 17.22 18.23 -6.79
N THR A 241 16.90 17.14 -6.13
CA THR A 241 15.53 16.66 -6.00
C THR A 241 14.90 17.23 -4.74
N HIS A 242 13.66 17.65 -4.82
CA HIS A 242 12.90 18.14 -3.68
C HIS A 242 11.88 17.09 -3.28
N LYS A 243 12.06 16.51 -2.08
CA LYS A 243 11.06 15.63 -1.49
C LYS A 243 9.80 16.44 -1.19
N GLY A 244 8.65 15.91 -1.61
CA GLY A 244 7.35 16.46 -1.29
C GLY A 244 6.70 15.76 -0.09
N ARG A 245 5.41 15.46 -0.21
CA ARG A 245 4.65 14.82 0.87
C ARG A 245 5.02 13.34 1.03
N MET A 246 5.38 12.95 2.25
CA MET A 246 5.64 11.58 2.68
C MET A 246 4.64 11.20 3.76
N ALA A 247 3.49 10.59 3.37
CA ALA A 247 2.37 10.44 4.29
C ALA A 247 1.42 9.29 3.94
N LEU A 248 0.77 8.77 4.96
CA LEU A 248 -0.44 7.96 4.83
C LEU A 248 -1.66 8.87 4.98
N LEU A 249 -2.52 8.90 3.95
CA LEU A 249 -3.67 9.78 3.83
C LEU A 249 -4.97 8.98 3.90
N ALA A 250 -6.02 9.61 4.44
CA ALA A 250 -7.38 9.07 4.40
C ALA A 250 -8.32 10.05 3.68
N TYR A 251 -9.10 9.49 2.76
CA TYR A 251 -10.15 10.16 2.02
C TYR A 251 -11.51 9.55 2.36
N ASP A 252 -12.52 10.38 2.57
CA ASP A 252 -13.91 9.91 2.66
C ASP A 252 -14.35 9.41 1.29
N LEU A 253 -14.73 8.14 1.21
CA LEU A 253 -15.20 7.50 -0.02
C LEU A 253 -16.73 7.48 -0.03
N ALA A 254 -17.32 8.26 -0.91
CA ALA A 254 -18.76 8.31 -1.08
C ALA A 254 -19.30 7.09 -1.83
N THR A 255 -20.61 6.86 -1.72
CA THR A 255 -21.27 5.71 -2.37
C THR A 255 -21.21 5.75 -3.90
N ASP A 256 -21.06 6.93 -4.50
CA ASP A 256 -20.84 7.12 -5.94
C ASP A 256 -19.38 6.94 -6.37
N GLY A 257 -18.46 6.70 -5.40
CA GLY A 257 -17.02 6.50 -5.62
C GLY A 257 -16.22 7.78 -5.76
N THR A 258 -16.81 8.94 -5.45
CA THR A 258 -16.03 10.17 -5.27
C THR A 258 -15.26 10.12 -3.94
N ALA A 259 -14.10 10.77 -3.90
CA ALA A 259 -13.21 10.78 -2.75
C ALA A 259 -12.94 12.24 -2.32
N GLN A 260 -13.01 12.50 -1.01
CA GLN A 260 -12.72 13.81 -0.43
C GLN A 260 -11.65 13.67 0.66
N PHE A 261 -10.62 14.50 0.62
CA PHE A 261 -9.57 14.49 1.64
C PHE A 261 -10.17 14.68 3.04
N ARG A 262 -9.78 13.80 3.96
CA ARG A 262 -10.21 13.83 5.36
C ARG A 262 -9.09 14.24 6.30
N LYS A 263 -7.97 13.50 6.29
CA LYS A 263 -6.84 13.79 7.18
C LYS A 263 -5.56 13.04 6.77
N VAL A 264 -4.44 13.49 7.31
CA VAL A 264 -3.18 12.75 7.37
C VAL A 264 -3.25 11.79 8.56
N LEU A 265 -3.04 10.49 8.33
CA LEU A 265 -2.97 9.46 9.38
C LEU A 265 -1.58 9.35 9.99
N ALA A 266 -0.55 9.38 9.15
CA ALA A 266 0.86 9.37 9.55
C ALA A 266 1.67 10.24 8.59
N ASN A 267 2.64 10.95 9.12
CA ASN A 267 3.58 11.79 8.36
C ASN A 267 4.99 11.28 8.62
N TYR A 268 5.73 11.02 7.54
CA TYR A 268 7.08 10.46 7.59
C TYR A 268 8.16 11.49 7.21
N TYR A 269 7.75 12.63 6.62
CA TYR A 269 8.71 13.66 6.22
C TYR A 269 9.59 14.10 7.42
N PRO A 270 10.90 14.24 7.27
CA PRO A 270 11.70 14.26 6.04
C PRO A 270 12.20 12.89 5.56
N GLU A 271 11.89 11.80 6.29
CA GLU A 271 12.31 10.45 5.92
C GLU A 271 11.53 9.93 4.71
N ASP A 272 11.95 8.80 4.16
CA ASP A 272 11.23 8.15 3.08
C ASP A 272 9.91 7.57 3.59
N GLY A 273 8.87 7.80 2.82
CA GLY A 273 7.52 7.48 3.19
C GLY A 273 7.12 6.03 2.85
N PRO A 274 5.84 5.75 2.99
CA PRO A 274 5.30 4.43 2.71
C PRO A 274 5.23 4.16 1.20
N ASP A 275 5.04 2.89 0.85
CA ASP A 275 4.88 2.38 -0.51
C ASP A 275 3.51 1.70 -0.66
N GLY A 276 3.42 0.38 -0.62
CA GLY A 276 2.14 -0.33 -0.66
C GLY A 276 1.47 -0.50 0.69
N LEU A 277 0.17 -0.86 0.68
CA LEU A 277 -0.59 -1.13 1.90
C LEU A 277 -1.75 -2.11 1.68
N ILE A 278 -2.18 -2.75 2.78
CA ILE A 278 -3.37 -3.62 2.83
C ILE A 278 -4.08 -3.44 4.17
N VAL A 279 -5.34 -3.91 4.26
CA VAL A 279 -6.12 -3.89 5.50
C VAL A 279 -6.51 -5.30 5.96
N ASP A 280 -6.69 -5.47 7.27
CA ASP A 280 -7.34 -6.65 7.83
C ASP A 280 -8.86 -6.47 7.95
N VAL A 281 -9.58 -7.51 8.37
CA VAL A 281 -11.05 -7.48 8.53
C VAL A 281 -11.53 -6.51 9.60
N GLU A 282 -10.67 -6.10 10.53
CA GLU A 282 -10.96 -5.11 11.59
C GLU A 282 -10.66 -3.68 11.12
N GLY A 283 -10.08 -3.53 9.91
CA GLY A 283 -9.70 -2.25 9.31
C GLY A 283 -8.33 -1.73 9.72
N ASN A 284 -7.50 -2.51 10.41
CA ASN A 284 -6.12 -2.12 10.68
C ASN A 284 -5.34 -2.10 9.38
N LEU A 285 -4.47 -1.10 9.21
CA LEU A 285 -3.66 -0.89 8.02
C LEU A 285 -2.27 -1.46 8.21
N TYR A 286 -1.82 -2.26 7.28
CA TYR A 286 -0.45 -2.78 7.19
C TYR A 286 0.25 -2.03 6.07
N VAL A 287 1.24 -1.22 6.42
CA VAL A 287 1.85 -0.22 5.54
C VAL A 287 3.33 -0.52 5.38
N ALA A 288 3.78 -0.73 4.15
CA ALA A 288 5.18 -0.93 3.82
C ALA A 288 5.91 0.42 3.87
N VAL A 289 6.75 0.64 4.86
CA VAL A 289 7.46 1.92 5.07
C VAL A 289 8.92 1.77 4.69
N ARG A 290 9.39 2.67 3.83
CA ARG A 290 10.72 2.63 3.21
C ARG A 290 11.79 3.44 3.95
N ASP A 291 11.47 3.99 5.10
CA ASP A 291 12.42 4.73 5.94
C ASP A 291 13.67 3.87 6.20
N GLU A 292 14.82 4.30 5.68
CA GLU A 292 16.08 3.56 5.80
C GLU A 292 16.56 3.39 7.25
N THR A 293 16.09 4.22 8.16
CA THR A 293 16.45 4.15 9.58
C THR A 293 15.62 3.13 10.35
N ARG A 294 14.39 2.86 9.87
CA ARG A 294 13.46 1.89 10.47
C ARG A 294 12.56 1.28 9.38
N PRO A 295 13.13 0.53 8.42
CA PRO A 295 12.33 -0.08 7.36
C PRO A 295 11.48 -1.22 7.90
N GLY A 296 10.23 -1.34 7.43
CA GLY A 296 9.36 -2.40 7.88
C GLY A 296 7.89 -2.19 7.61
N ILE A 297 7.07 -3.09 8.14
CA ILE A 297 5.62 -2.99 8.06
C ILE A 297 5.10 -2.37 9.35
N TYR A 298 4.53 -1.20 9.21
CA TYR A 298 3.87 -0.49 10.30
C TYR A 298 2.38 -0.83 10.30
N VAL A 299 1.86 -1.23 11.44
CA VAL A 299 0.43 -1.53 11.56
C VAL A 299 -0.26 -0.39 12.30
N TYR A 300 -1.21 0.24 11.62
CA TYR A 300 -2.00 1.34 12.20
C TYR A 300 -3.45 0.93 12.40
N SER A 301 -4.06 1.50 13.45
CA SER A 301 -5.52 1.51 13.56
C SER A 301 -6.14 2.40 12.48
N PRO A 302 -7.46 2.28 12.18
CA PRO A 302 -8.15 3.21 11.28
C PRO A 302 -8.05 4.69 11.69
N ALA A 303 -7.76 4.94 12.98
CA ALA A 303 -7.56 6.28 13.52
C ALA A 303 -6.15 6.85 13.27
N GLY A 304 -5.18 6.02 12.86
CA GLY A 304 -3.78 6.39 12.64
C GLY A 304 -2.86 6.14 13.85
N LYS A 305 -3.31 5.39 14.88
CA LYS A 305 -2.45 4.98 16.00
C LYS A 305 -1.61 3.78 15.55
N GLU A 306 -0.28 3.83 15.70
CA GLU A 306 0.60 2.68 15.50
C GLU A 306 0.30 1.61 16.55
N LEU A 307 0.01 0.39 16.11
CA LEU A 307 -0.38 -0.76 16.92
C LEU A 307 0.73 -1.81 17.01
N ALA A 308 1.49 -1.98 15.92
CA ALA A 308 2.56 -2.97 15.82
C ALA A 308 3.56 -2.57 14.74
N TYR A 309 4.73 -3.19 14.79
CA TYR A 309 5.81 -3.05 13.81
C TYR A 309 6.42 -4.40 13.51
N ILE A 310 6.72 -4.65 12.24
CA ILE A 310 7.40 -5.85 11.74
C ILE A 310 8.64 -5.38 10.99
N GLU A 311 9.81 -5.66 11.54
CA GLU A 311 11.09 -5.33 10.91
C GLU A 311 11.30 -6.16 9.65
N THR A 312 11.72 -5.50 8.55
CA THR A 312 12.06 -6.14 7.26
C THR A 312 13.23 -5.41 6.62
N GLU A 313 13.82 -5.94 5.54
CA GLU A 313 14.56 -5.09 4.61
C GLU A 313 13.57 -4.08 3.97
N ILE A 314 14.06 -3.08 3.23
CA ILE A 314 13.21 -2.01 2.66
C ILE A 314 12.04 -2.64 1.89
N PRO A 315 10.81 -2.57 2.44
CA PRO A 315 9.65 -3.21 1.84
C PRO A 315 9.04 -2.33 0.74
N THR A 316 8.28 -2.96 -0.14
CA THR A 316 7.57 -2.29 -1.22
C THR A 316 6.06 -2.47 -1.10
N ASN A 317 5.59 -3.71 -0.93
CA ASN A 317 4.15 -3.98 -0.89
C ASN A 317 3.82 -5.14 0.05
N VAL A 318 2.52 -5.31 0.32
CA VAL A 318 1.99 -6.33 1.24
C VAL A 318 0.68 -6.91 0.73
N GLY A 319 0.43 -8.19 1.07
CA GLY A 319 -0.83 -8.86 0.75
C GLY A 319 -1.12 -9.99 1.73
N PHE A 320 -2.36 -10.17 2.12
CA PHE A 320 -2.76 -11.32 2.95
C PHE A 320 -3.04 -12.55 2.09
N GLY A 321 -2.71 -13.71 2.62
CA GLY A 321 -3.13 -15.00 2.09
C GLY A 321 -4.64 -15.26 2.25
N ARG A 322 -5.12 -16.39 1.73
CA ARG A 322 -6.52 -16.83 1.81
C ARG A 322 -6.63 -18.24 2.41
N GLY A 323 -7.81 -18.61 2.85
CA GLY A 323 -8.08 -19.94 3.40
C GLY A 323 -7.21 -20.22 4.64
N ALA A 324 -6.40 -21.28 4.60
CA ALA A 324 -5.49 -21.64 5.68
C ALA A 324 -4.42 -20.56 5.94
N GLU A 325 -4.09 -19.77 4.91
CA GLU A 325 -3.12 -18.67 4.97
C GLU A 325 -3.79 -17.30 5.25
N SER A 326 -5.07 -17.24 5.60
CA SER A 326 -5.81 -15.98 5.79
C SER A 326 -5.23 -15.04 6.86
N LYS A 327 -4.41 -15.58 7.76
CA LYS A 327 -3.66 -14.84 8.79
C LYS A 327 -2.18 -14.68 8.46
N THR A 328 -1.75 -15.04 7.26
CA THR A 328 -0.37 -14.88 6.82
C THR A 328 -0.27 -13.62 5.97
N LEU A 329 0.59 -12.70 6.39
CA LEU A 329 0.97 -11.52 5.62
C LEU A 329 2.17 -11.89 4.74
N TYR A 330 2.05 -11.66 3.45
CA TYR A 330 3.13 -11.73 2.47
C TYR A 330 3.67 -10.32 2.22
N ILE A 331 4.98 -10.20 2.10
CA ILE A 331 5.68 -8.92 2.01
C ILE A 331 6.69 -9.01 0.87
N THR A 332 6.61 -8.09 -0.09
CA THR A 332 7.65 -7.87 -1.07
C THR A 332 8.67 -6.89 -0.53
N ALA A 333 9.97 -7.22 -0.64
CA ALA A 333 11.06 -6.37 -0.20
C ALA A 333 12.34 -6.74 -0.96
N GLY A 334 13.08 -5.75 -1.44
CA GLY A 334 14.26 -6.00 -2.28
C GLY A 334 13.93 -6.92 -3.45
N LYS A 335 14.64 -8.05 -3.59
CA LYS A 335 14.43 -9.07 -4.62
C LYS A 335 13.62 -10.28 -4.13
N SER A 336 12.93 -10.13 -3.00
CA SER A 336 12.44 -11.25 -2.22
C SER A 336 10.93 -11.18 -1.97
N LEU A 337 10.35 -12.34 -1.67
CA LEU A 337 9.04 -12.48 -1.04
C LEU A 337 9.23 -13.07 0.35
N TYR A 338 8.66 -12.41 1.34
CA TYR A 338 8.60 -12.86 2.73
C TYR A 338 7.19 -13.23 3.11
N ARG A 339 7.05 -13.99 4.21
CA ARG A 339 5.78 -14.20 4.89
C ARG A 339 5.95 -14.17 6.41
N ILE A 340 4.89 -13.76 7.10
CA ILE A 340 4.80 -13.82 8.56
C ILE A 340 3.37 -14.17 8.96
N ARG A 341 3.22 -15.07 9.93
CA ARG A 341 1.90 -15.40 10.48
C ARG A 341 1.51 -14.39 11.56
N LEU A 342 0.30 -13.89 11.46
CA LEU A 342 -0.28 -12.89 12.38
C LEU A 342 -1.48 -13.47 13.12
N ASN A 343 -1.98 -12.73 14.12
CA ASN A 343 -3.23 -13.05 14.79
C ASN A 343 -4.47 -12.49 14.07
N LYS A 344 -4.27 -11.56 13.14
CA LYS A 344 -5.33 -10.89 12.37
C LYS A 344 -5.53 -11.54 11.01
N GLN A 345 -6.76 -11.52 10.53
CA GLN A 345 -7.14 -12.04 9.22
C GLN A 345 -7.21 -10.91 8.20
N GLY A 346 -6.63 -11.12 7.02
CA GLY A 346 -6.70 -10.15 5.93
C GLY A 346 -8.11 -9.98 5.38
N TYR A 347 -8.43 -8.74 4.97
CA TYR A 347 -9.66 -8.45 4.24
C TYR A 347 -9.48 -8.79 2.76
N HIS A 348 -10.48 -9.44 2.18
CA HIS A 348 -10.58 -9.71 0.75
C HIS A 348 -11.98 -9.40 0.27
N LEU A 349 -12.10 -9.01 -1.00
CA LEU A 349 -13.41 -8.85 -1.62
C LEU A 349 -14.23 -10.13 -1.47
N PRO A 350 -15.49 -10.03 -1.05
CA PRO A 350 -16.40 -11.18 -1.06
C PRO A 350 -16.58 -11.67 -2.51
N PRO A 351 -16.70 -12.99 -2.73
CA PRO A 351 -17.01 -13.51 -4.05
C PRO A 351 -18.38 -12.99 -4.51
N ARG A 352 -18.53 -12.71 -5.80
CA ARG A 352 -19.84 -12.40 -6.36
C ARG A 352 -20.78 -13.60 -6.15
N GLN A 353 -21.93 -13.33 -5.55
CA GLN A 353 -23.02 -14.31 -5.45
C GLN A 353 -23.65 -14.56 -6.81
#